data_c4b8564358750ba03adae854c74120e7
#
_entry.id   c4b8564358750ba03adae854c74120e7
#
_cell.length_a   1.000
_cell.length_b   1.000
_cell.length_c   1.000
_cell.angle_alpha   90.00
_cell.angle_beta   90.00
_cell.angle_gamma   90.00
#
_symmetry.space_group_name_H-M   'P 1'
#
loop_
_entity.id
_entity.type
_entity.pdbx_description
1 polymer ?
#
loop_
_entity_poly.entity_id
_entity_poly.type
_entity_poly.pdbx_seq_one_letter_code
_entity_poly.pdbx_strand_id
1 'polypeptide(L)'
;IGNSTLKKNKNFIEEKIYYNFTDIIEKQKQMKKRTLTAGTILLCLSAISFGQNSIKDFLHQNPQFFGSTASVYYCNDTTDTPAPKDFIPFHIDHIARHGSRTHDSKSMVPNLYKLMNKADSLNLLTREGKLLRNQIDTIYHLMNHRWGDLTPLGARQHRDMARRMYHRFRPAFTPQDGKVTLVAQSTTVPRSMASMAAFVAEMRGYTPTAEFSMDPSNGYDNTLRFFKGKEYQQYLS
;
A
#
# COMPACT_ATOMS: atom_id res chain seq x y z
N ILE A 1 -29.68 -14.86 14.49
CA ILE A 1 -30.32 -13.54 14.16
C ILE A 1 -29.39 -12.70 13.24
N GLY A 2 -28.09 -13.05 13.07
CA GLY A 2 -27.10 -12.26 12.30
C GLY A 2 -27.14 -12.38 10.76
N ASN A 3 -27.68 -13.45 10.20
CA ASN A 3 -27.60 -13.74 8.77
C ASN A 3 -28.65 -13.06 7.86
N SER A 4 -29.75 -12.59 8.42
CA SER A 4 -30.83 -11.96 7.63
C SER A 4 -30.56 -10.49 7.33
N THR A 5 -29.85 -9.79 8.19
CA THR A 5 -29.56 -8.36 8.07
C THR A 5 -28.43 -8.09 7.04
N LEU A 6 -27.44 -8.97 6.98
CA LEU A 6 -26.36 -8.89 6.00
C LEU A 6 -26.83 -9.18 4.57
N LYS A 7 -27.77 -10.10 4.41
CA LYS A 7 -28.35 -10.41 3.08
C LYS A 7 -29.24 -9.28 2.55
N LYS A 8 -29.99 -8.59 3.44
CA LYS A 8 -30.79 -7.41 3.07
C LYS A 8 -29.92 -6.20 2.64
N ASN A 9 -28.80 -5.96 3.32
CA ASN A 9 -27.92 -4.86 2.97
C ASN A 9 -27.15 -5.10 1.65
N LYS A 10 -26.79 -6.35 1.35
CA LYS A 10 -26.12 -6.68 0.09
C LYS A 10 -27.06 -6.47 -1.11
N ASN A 11 -28.30 -6.93 -1.02
CA ASN A 11 -29.30 -6.73 -2.07
C ASN A 11 -29.64 -5.24 -2.29
N PHE A 12 -29.68 -4.44 -1.22
CA PHE A 12 -29.97 -3.01 -1.31
C PHE A 12 -28.85 -2.22 -2.00
N ILE A 13 -27.59 -2.61 -1.80
CA ILE A 13 -26.42 -1.98 -2.46
C ILE A 13 -26.36 -2.42 -3.93
N GLU A 14 -26.59 -3.68 -4.24
CA GLU A 14 -26.63 -4.19 -5.62
C GLU A 14 -27.78 -3.58 -6.43
N GLU A 15 -28.98 -3.45 -5.86
CA GLU A 15 -30.09 -2.73 -6.50
C GLU A 15 -29.75 -1.26 -6.78
N LYS A 16 -29.19 -0.55 -5.81
CA LYS A 16 -28.83 0.87 -5.98
C LYS A 16 -27.76 1.10 -7.04
N ILE A 17 -26.81 0.19 -7.17
CA ILE A 17 -25.79 0.22 -8.24
C ILE A 17 -26.44 -0.11 -9.58
N TYR A 18 -27.35 -1.07 -9.65
CA TYR A 18 -28.04 -1.46 -10.87
C TYR A 18 -28.93 -0.34 -11.40
N TYR A 19 -29.71 0.33 -10.54
CA TYR A 19 -30.54 1.48 -10.92
C TYR A 19 -29.71 2.68 -11.39
N ASN A 20 -28.57 2.96 -10.77
CA ASN A 20 -27.67 4.00 -11.25
C ASN A 20 -27.05 3.68 -12.63
N PHE A 21 -26.76 2.41 -12.89
CA PHE A 21 -26.21 1.99 -14.19
C PHE A 21 -27.25 2.04 -15.32
N THR A 22 -28.48 1.63 -15.06
CA THR A 22 -29.57 1.71 -16.03
C THR A 22 -29.95 3.16 -16.36
N ASP A 23 -29.95 4.05 -15.37
CA ASP A 23 -30.22 5.48 -15.57
C ASP A 23 -29.13 6.16 -16.39
N ILE A 24 -27.88 5.77 -16.20
CA ILE A 24 -26.74 6.24 -17.01
C ILE A 24 -26.86 5.74 -18.45
N ILE A 25 -27.24 4.49 -18.65
CA ILE A 25 -27.41 3.90 -20.00
C ILE A 25 -28.60 4.53 -20.71
N GLU A 26 -29.70 4.80 -20.05
CA GLU A 26 -30.86 5.48 -20.67
C GLU A 26 -30.55 6.93 -21.02
N LYS A 27 -29.86 7.68 -20.16
CA LYS A 27 -29.37 9.04 -20.48
C LYS A 27 -28.39 9.03 -21.66
N GLN A 28 -27.54 8.04 -21.77
CA GLN A 28 -26.66 7.88 -22.93
C GLN A 28 -27.44 7.54 -24.22
N LYS A 29 -28.52 6.74 -24.14
CA LYS A 29 -29.39 6.45 -25.29
C LYS A 29 -30.18 7.68 -25.77
N GLN A 30 -30.63 8.53 -24.87
CA GLN A 30 -31.28 9.80 -25.25
C GLN A 30 -30.31 10.82 -25.86
N MET A 31 -29.05 10.84 -25.44
CA MET A 31 -28.01 11.68 -26.04
C MET A 31 -27.62 11.22 -27.45
N LYS A 32 -27.75 9.92 -27.78
CA LYS A 32 -27.52 9.40 -29.13
C LYS A 32 -28.53 9.87 -30.18
N LYS A 33 -29.64 10.47 -29.80
CA LYS A 33 -30.66 11.06 -30.74
C LYS A 33 -30.39 12.53 -31.11
N ARG A 34 -29.39 13.17 -30.53
CA ARG A 34 -28.96 14.52 -30.91
C ARG A 34 -27.60 14.41 -31.59
N THR A 35 -27.59 14.72 -32.88
CA THR A 35 -26.43 14.82 -33.76
C THR A 35 -25.27 15.53 -33.09
N LEU A 36 -24.30 14.76 -32.53
CA LEU A 36 -23.00 15.30 -32.17
C LEU A 36 -22.13 15.31 -33.42
N THR A 37 -21.76 16.50 -33.87
CA THR A 37 -20.88 16.74 -35.01
C THR A 37 -19.46 16.16 -34.74
N ALA A 38 -18.79 15.72 -35.81
CA ALA A 38 -17.47 15.10 -35.82
C ALA A 38 -16.38 15.86 -35.01
N GLY A 39 -16.60 17.16 -34.75
CA GLY A 39 -15.70 17.98 -33.93
C GLY A 39 -15.62 17.60 -32.47
N THR A 40 -16.67 17.02 -31.86
CA THR A 40 -16.67 16.63 -30.45
C THR A 40 -15.87 15.33 -30.24
N ILE A 41 -15.90 14.44 -31.23
CA ILE A 41 -15.10 13.19 -31.19
C ILE A 41 -13.60 13.52 -31.31
N LEU A 42 -13.23 14.50 -32.10
CA LEU A 42 -11.84 14.94 -32.27
C LEU A 42 -11.31 15.61 -30.99
N LEU A 43 -12.15 16.36 -30.26
CA LEU A 43 -11.77 16.97 -28.97
C LEU A 43 -11.55 15.91 -27.87
N CYS A 44 -12.37 14.85 -27.82
CA CYS A 44 -12.20 13.77 -26.86
C CYS A 44 -10.94 12.94 -27.15
N LEU A 45 -10.60 12.70 -28.42
CA LEU A 45 -9.39 11.98 -28.81
C LEU A 45 -8.10 12.79 -28.50
N SER A 46 -8.14 14.11 -28.65
CA SER A 46 -7.01 14.98 -28.26
C SER A 46 -6.82 15.04 -26.74
N ALA A 47 -7.89 15.04 -25.94
CA ALA A 47 -7.80 15.02 -24.49
C ALA A 47 -7.16 13.72 -23.95
N ILE A 48 -7.43 12.57 -24.58
CA ILE A 48 -6.80 11.28 -24.23
C ILE A 48 -5.30 11.31 -24.54
N SER A 49 -4.89 11.93 -25.64
CA SER A 49 -3.48 12.06 -26.03
C SER A 49 -2.70 12.98 -25.09
N PHE A 50 -3.29 14.05 -24.58
CA PHE A 50 -2.68 14.94 -23.59
C PHE A 50 -2.46 14.23 -22.23
N GLY A 51 -3.38 13.34 -21.83
CA GLY A 51 -3.24 12.57 -20.58
C GLY A 51 -2.08 11.60 -20.59
N GLN A 52 -1.80 10.94 -21.71
CA GLN A 52 -0.69 9.98 -21.83
C GLN A 52 0.69 10.65 -21.80
N ASN A 53 0.84 11.81 -22.44
CA ASN A 53 2.09 12.55 -22.38
C ASN A 53 2.39 13.07 -20.97
N SER A 54 1.38 13.55 -20.24
CA SER A 54 1.55 14.07 -18.89
C SER A 54 1.99 13.00 -17.86
N ILE A 55 1.50 11.76 -17.98
CA ILE A 55 1.93 10.65 -17.11
C ILE A 55 3.37 10.25 -17.42
N LYS A 56 3.73 10.18 -18.68
CA LYS A 56 5.08 9.85 -19.13
C LYS A 56 6.10 10.90 -18.65
N ASP A 57 5.78 12.16 -18.85
CA ASP A 57 6.62 13.28 -18.41
C ASP A 57 6.72 13.34 -16.89
N PHE A 58 5.61 13.12 -16.17
CA PHE A 58 5.60 13.01 -14.72
C PHE A 58 6.53 11.88 -14.23
N LEU A 59 6.46 10.70 -14.81
CA LEU A 59 7.30 9.56 -14.44
C LEU A 59 8.78 9.83 -14.75
N HIS A 60 9.11 10.46 -15.89
CA HIS A 60 10.49 10.83 -16.21
C HIS A 60 11.08 11.84 -15.21
N GLN A 61 10.27 12.79 -14.74
CA GLN A 61 10.67 13.76 -13.72
C GLN A 61 10.71 13.14 -12.31
N ASN A 62 10.01 12.04 -12.10
CA ASN A 62 9.86 11.40 -10.80
C ASN A 62 10.13 9.88 -10.89
N PRO A 63 11.39 9.48 -11.18
CA PRO A 63 11.73 8.08 -11.43
C PRO A 63 11.47 7.14 -10.25
N GLN A 64 11.35 7.68 -9.03
CA GLN A 64 11.00 6.92 -7.83
C GLN A 64 9.61 6.26 -7.92
N PHE A 65 8.68 6.78 -8.73
CA PHE A 65 7.36 6.20 -8.92
C PHE A 65 7.33 5.00 -9.88
N PHE A 66 8.40 4.75 -10.65
CA PHE A 66 8.52 3.52 -11.42
C PHE A 66 8.60 2.25 -10.54
N GLY A 67 8.95 2.40 -9.27
CA GLY A 67 9.06 1.29 -8.33
C GLY A 67 7.72 0.62 -7.99
N SER A 68 6.56 1.18 -8.37
CA SER A 68 5.25 0.64 -8.01
C SER A 68 5.19 0.26 -6.52
N THR A 69 4.95 -1.01 -6.18
CA THR A 69 4.94 -1.51 -4.79
C THR A 69 6.31 -1.49 -4.11
N ALA A 70 7.39 -1.26 -4.84
CA ALA A 70 8.75 -1.08 -4.31
C ALA A 70 9.12 0.40 -4.10
N SER A 71 8.23 1.34 -4.46
CA SER A 71 8.44 2.77 -4.20
C SER A 71 8.51 3.05 -2.71
N VAL A 72 9.28 4.06 -2.34
CA VAL A 72 9.38 4.53 -0.95
C VAL A 72 8.03 5.09 -0.51
N TYR A 73 7.62 4.76 0.70
CA TYR A 73 6.44 5.38 1.30
C TYR A 73 6.75 6.85 1.63
N TYR A 74 6.09 7.74 0.93
CA TYR A 74 6.10 9.17 1.22
C TYR A 74 4.85 9.54 2.00
N CYS A 75 5.01 10.25 3.11
CA CYS A 75 3.91 10.93 3.74
C CYS A 75 3.76 12.30 3.05
N ASN A 76 2.67 12.49 2.36
CA ASN A 76 2.29 13.84 1.96
C ASN A 76 1.71 14.53 3.20
N ASP A 77 2.35 15.60 3.64
CA ASP A 77 1.81 16.49 4.68
C ASP A 77 0.66 17.33 4.10
N THR A 78 -0.32 16.66 3.50
CA THR A 78 -1.56 17.30 3.07
C THR A 78 -2.39 17.59 4.31
N THR A 79 -2.92 18.79 4.40
CA THR A 79 -3.90 19.14 5.43
C THR A 79 -5.12 18.25 5.25
N ASP A 80 -5.38 17.45 6.25
CA ASP A 80 -6.57 16.60 6.27
C ASP A 80 -7.85 17.44 6.31
N THR A 81 -8.90 16.95 5.66
CA THR A 81 -10.23 17.51 5.84
C THR A 81 -10.59 17.46 7.33
N PRO A 82 -10.95 18.58 7.96
CA PRO A 82 -11.36 18.58 9.36
C PRO A 82 -12.58 17.69 9.58
N ALA A 83 -12.67 17.10 10.78
CA ALA A 83 -13.84 16.33 11.14
C ALA A 83 -15.11 17.22 11.06
N PRO A 84 -16.28 16.64 10.67
CA PRO A 84 -17.53 17.36 10.74
C PRO A 84 -17.77 17.89 12.16
N LYS A 85 -18.47 19.03 12.27
CA LYS A 85 -18.81 19.60 13.55
C LYS A 85 -19.52 18.56 14.44
N ASP A 86 -19.15 18.52 15.70
CA ASP A 86 -19.72 17.62 16.74
C ASP A 86 -19.38 16.11 16.57
N PHE A 87 -18.44 15.77 15.66
CA PHE A 87 -17.93 14.41 15.55
C PHE A 87 -16.54 14.29 16.19
N ILE A 88 -16.39 13.30 17.07
CA ILE A 88 -15.12 13.00 17.75
C ILE A 88 -14.72 11.56 17.39
N PRO A 89 -13.49 11.29 16.92
CA PRO A 89 -13.02 9.95 16.68
C PRO A 89 -12.93 9.16 18.00
N PHE A 90 -13.51 7.98 18.04
CA PHE A 90 -13.55 7.11 19.23
C PHE A 90 -12.94 5.72 18.96
N HIS A 91 -12.76 5.35 17.71
CA HIS A 91 -12.20 4.06 17.30
C HIS A 91 -11.36 4.21 16.03
N ILE A 92 -10.29 3.45 15.91
CA ILE A 92 -9.41 3.45 14.73
C ILE A 92 -9.12 2.00 14.33
N ASP A 93 -9.47 1.64 13.10
CA ASP A 93 -8.98 0.46 12.42
C ASP A 93 -7.86 0.85 11.48
N HIS A 94 -6.70 0.21 11.62
CA HIS A 94 -5.52 0.48 10.82
C HIS A 94 -4.98 -0.78 10.17
N ILE A 95 -4.97 -0.79 8.85
CA ILE A 95 -4.35 -1.85 8.05
C ILE A 95 -3.14 -1.29 7.34
N ALA A 96 -1.99 -1.90 7.53
CA ALA A 96 -0.75 -1.49 6.90
C ALA A 96 0.01 -2.67 6.30
N ARG A 97 0.77 -2.40 5.25
CA ARG A 97 1.81 -3.31 4.76
C ARG A 97 3.05 -3.16 5.64
N HIS A 98 3.89 -4.19 5.71
CA HIS A 98 5.23 -4.06 6.32
C HIS A 98 6.01 -2.87 5.73
N GLY A 99 6.92 -2.28 6.48
CA GLY A 99 7.79 -1.20 6.05
C GLY A 99 8.81 -1.61 4.98
N SER A 100 9.65 -0.66 4.56
CA SER A 100 10.72 -0.92 3.59
C SER A 100 11.59 -2.09 4.03
N ARG A 101 11.90 -2.98 3.09
CA ARG A 101 12.65 -4.22 3.31
C ARG A 101 13.74 -4.41 2.27
N THR A 102 14.68 -5.29 2.54
CA THR A 102 15.59 -5.80 1.54
C THR A 102 14.84 -6.65 0.51
N HIS A 103 15.45 -6.90 -0.64
CA HIS A 103 14.84 -7.74 -1.68
C HIS A 103 14.60 -9.16 -1.14
N ASP A 104 13.46 -9.78 -1.48
CA ASP A 104 13.08 -11.10 -0.97
C ASP A 104 13.53 -12.26 -1.87
N SER A 105 13.97 -12.00 -3.10
CA SER A 105 14.49 -13.04 -3.98
C SER A 105 15.90 -13.45 -3.58
N LYS A 106 16.03 -14.67 -3.11
CA LYS A 106 17.33 -15.30 -2.80
C LYS A 106 18.13 -15.70 -4.04
N SER A 107 17.62 -15.47 -5.22
CA SER A 107 18.27 -15.86 -6.50
C SER A 107 18.58 -14.69 -7.41
N MET A 108 17.71 -13.71 -7.53
CA MET A 108 17.84 -12.62 -8.50
C MET A 108 19.15 -11.84 -8.32
N VAL A 109 19.36 -11.24 -7.16
CA VAL A 109 20.57 -10.46 -6.88
C VAL A 109 21.83 -11.35 -6.88
N PRO A 110 21.86 -12.53 -6.21
CA PRO A 110 23.00 -13.43 -6.28
C PRO A 110 23.35 -13.93 -7.70
N ASN A 111 22.36 -14.19 -8.53
CA ASN A 111 22.62 -14.62 -9.93
C ASN A 111 23.19 -13.47 -10.75
N LEU A 112 22.66 -12.26 -10.59
CA LEU A 112 23.20 -11.07 -11.26
C LEU A 112 24.64 -10.78 -10.80
N TYR A 113 24.91 -10.87 -9.50
CA TYR A 113 26.25 -10.75 -8.93
C TYR A 113 27.24 -11.74 -9.55
N LYS A 114 26.88 -13.02 -9.62
CA LYS A 114 27.70 -14.07 -10.25
C LYS A 114 27.94 -13.80 -11.72
N LEU A 115 26.88 -13.40 -12.45
CA LEU A 115 26.97 -13.09 -13.89
C LEU A 115 27.93 -11.94 -14.15
N MET A 116 27.79 -10.85 -13.41
CA MET A 116 28.62 -9.64 -13.59
C MET A 116 30.09 -9.90 -13.24
N ASN A 117 30.35 -10.66 -12.17
CA ASN A 117 31.72 -11.04 -11.81
C ASN A 117 32.36 -11.99 -12.86
N LYS A 118 31.58 -12.91 -13.42
CA LYS A 118 32.05 -13.76 -14.53
C LYS A 118 32.36 -12.94 -15.78
N ALA A 119 31.51 -11.98 -16.15
CA ALA A 119 31.75 -11.10 -17.29
C ALA A 119 32.98 -10.21 -17.08
N ASP A 120 33.20 -9.73 -15.85
CA ASP A 120 34.39 -8.93 -15.50
C ASP A 120 35.68 -9.77 -15.59
N SER A 121 35.68 -11.00 -15.09
CA SER A 121 36.85 -11.90 -15.17
C SER A 121 37.23 -12.29 -16.59
N LEU A 122 36.29 -12.18 -17.54
CA LEU A 122 36.49 -12.44 -18.97
C LEU A 122 36.77 -11.15 -19.75
N ASN A 123 36.94 -9.99 -19.08
CA ASN A 123 37.10 -8.68 -19.70
C ASN A 123 36.01 -8.30 -20.72
N LEU A 124 34.75 -8.72 -20.46
CA LEU A 124 33.60 -8.47 -21.35
C LEU A 124 32.79 -7.22 -20.94
N LEU A 125 33.14 -6.55 -19.84
CA LEU A 125 32.41 -5.38 -19.37
C LEU A 125 32.93 -4.10 -20.04
N THR A 126 31.97 -3.27 -20.49
CA THR A 126 32.22 -1.89 -20.84
C THR A 126 32.56 -1.07 -19.58
N ARG A 127 32.93 0.19 -19.73
CA ARG A 127 33.11 1.12 -18.60
C ARG A 127 31.86 1.22 -17.74
N GLU A 128 30.69 1.37 -18.35
CA GLU A 128 29.39 1.44 -17.70
C GLU A 128 29.04 0.12 -17.02
N GLY A 129 29.38 -1.01 -17.67
CA GLY A 129 29.23 -2.35 -17.12
C GLY A 129 30.04 -2.55 -15.82
N LYS A 130 31.27 -2.01 -15.75
CA LYS A 130 32.09 -2.06 -14.53
C LYS A 130 31.49 -1.22 -13.40
N LEU A 131 30.92 -0.04 -13.70
CA LEU A 131 30.22 0.77 -12.71
C LEU A 131 28.98 0.02 -12.16
N LEU A 132 28.18 -0.57 -13.04
CA LEU A 132 27.03 -1.38 -12.65
C LEU A 132 27.44 -2.59 -11.79
N ARG A 133 28.51 -3.28 -12.18
CA ARG A 133 29.05 -4.41 -11.40
C ARG A 133 29.42 -4.00 -9.98
N ASN A 134 30.06 -2.84 -9.78
CA ASN A 134 30.40 -2.35 -8.44
C ASN A 134 29.15 -2.00 -7.61
N GLN A 135 28.11 -1.45 -8.24
CA GLN A 135 26.82 -1.22 -7.57
C GLN A 135 26.14 -2.54 -7.15
N ILE A 136 26.15 -3.53 -8.03
CA ILE A 136 25.59 -4.87 -7.73
C ILE A 136 26.38 -5.57 -6.63
N ASP A 137 27.69 -5.43 -6.62
CA ASP A 137 28.56 -5.94 -5.54
C ASP A 137 28.17 -5.35 -4.19
N THR A 138 28.04 -4.03 -4.12
CA THR A 138 27.59 -3.34 -2.92
C THR A 138 26.22 -3.83 -2.45
N ILE A 139 25.23 -3.90 -3.36
CA ILE A 139 23.89 -4.36 -3.05
C ILE A 139 23.91 -5.82 -2.56
N TYR A 140 24.66 -6.68 -3.21
CA TYR A 140 24.77 -8.08 -2.81
C TYR A 140 25.30 -8.22 -1.38
N HIS A 141 26.40 -7.55 -1.04
CA HIS A 141 26.98 -7.62 0.30
C HIS A 141 26.09 -7.02 1.38
N LEU A 142 25.35 -5.95 1.07
CA LEU A 142 24.37 -5.36 2.01
C LEU A 142 23.17 -6.28 2.27
N MET A 143 22.76 -7.06 1.28
CA MET A 143 21.55 -7.90 1.37
C MET A 143 21.82 -9.37 1.71
N ASN A 144 23.06 -9.82 1.56
CA ASN A 144 23.40 -11.22 1.77
C ASN A 144 23.06 -11.65 3.21
N HIS A 145 22.39 -12.80 3.33
CA HIS A 145 21.80 -13.34 4.57
C HIS A 145 20.66 -12.49 5.19
N ARG A 146 20.20 -11.43 4.50
CA ARG A 146 19.14 -10.54 4.98
C ARG A 146 17.98 -10.41 3.98
N TRP A 147 17.72 -11.46 3.22
CA TRP A 147 16.70 -11.46 2.18
C TRP A 147 15.29 -11.33 2.76
N GLY A 148 14.62 -10.23 2.42
CA GLY A 148 13.26 -9.93 2.87
C GLY A 148 13.18 -9.36 4.29
N ASP A 149 14.29 -9.01 4.92
CA ASP A 149 14.32 -8.39 6.25
C ASP A 149 13.83 -6.94 6.21
N LEU A 150 13.13 -6.54 7.26
CA LEU A 150 12.77 -5.14 7.47
C LEU A 150 14.03 -4.29 7.62
N THR A 151 14.10 -3.17 6.90
CA THR A 151 15.21 -2.24 7.03
C THR A 151 14.99 -1.26 8.20
N PRO A 152 16.05 -0.58 8.69
CA PRO A 152 15.90 0.53 9.64
C PRO A 152 14.95 1.63 9.14
N LEU A 153 14.94 1.90 7.82
CA LEU A 153 13.97 2.80 7.19
C LEU A 153 12.54 2.28 7.36
N GLY A 154 12.31 1.00 7.11
CA GLY A 154 10.98 0.38 7.29
C GLY A 154 10.47 0.49 8.73
N ALA A 155 11.34 0.28 9.72
CA ALA A 155 10.98 0.48 11.12
C ALA A 155 10.67 1.95 11.43
N ARG A 156 11.44 2.90 10.90
CA ARG A 156 11.12 4.34 11.04
C ARG A 156 9.78 4.70 10.43
N GLN A 157 9.46 4.19 9.23
CA GLN A 157 8.17 4.43 8.58
C GLN A 157 6.99 4.06 9.48
N HIS A 158 7.06 2.92 10.17
CA HIS A 158 6.02 2.49 11.11
C HIS A 158 5.97 3.36 12.37
N ARG A 159 7.09 3.76 12.92
CA ARG A 159 7.11 4.73 14.03
C ARG A 159 6.49 6.07 13.62
N ASP A 160 6.86 6.57 12.44
CA ASP A 160 6.31 7.82 11.93
C ASP A 160 4.80 7.74 11.67
N MET A 161 4.29 6.59 11.22
CA MET A 161 2.84 6.36 11.10
C MET A 161 2.14 6.40 12.46
N ALA A 162 2.69 5.72 13.48
CA ALA A 162 2.15 5.73 14.83
C ALA A 162 2.09 7.16 15.40
N ARG A 163 3.18 7.92 15.27
CA ARG A 163 3.26 9.31 15.69
C ARG A 163 2.19 10.17 15.03
N ARG A 164 2.07 10.12 13.69
CA ARG A 164 1.06 10.89 12.96
C ARG A 164 -0.36 10.49 13.36
N MET A 165 -0.62 9.20 13.50
CA MET A 165 -1.92 8.68 13.91
C MET A 165 -2.32 9.23 15.29
N TYR A 166 -1.42 9.18 16.27
CA TYR A 166 -1.67 9.74 17.60
C TYR A 166 -2.01 11.22 17.55
N HIS A 167 -1.20 12.02 16.84
CA HIS A 167 -1.41 13.47 16.77
C HIS A 167 -2.69 13.84 16.03
N ARG A 168 -3.01 13.11 14.96
CA ARG A 168 -4.20 13.36 14.14
C ARG A 168 -5.50 12.97 14.85
N PHE A 169 -5.49 11.84 15.54
CA PHE A 169 -6.68 11.26 16.16
C PHE A 169 -6.58 11.23 17.69
N ARG A 170 -5.94 12.22 18.26
CA ARG A 170 -5.69 12.30 19.70
C ARG A 170 -6.91 11.98 20.58
N PRO A 171 -8.15 12.43 20.27
CA PRO A 171 -9.31 12.10 21.09
C PRO A 171 -9.57 10.59 21.22
N ALA A 172 -9.26 9.78 20.19
CA ALA A 172 -9.41 8.32 20.27
C ALA A 172 -8.39 7.68 21.23
N PHE A 173 -7.30 8.37 21.56
CA PHE A 173 -6.26 7.91 22.48
C PHE A 173 -6.34 8.56 23.87
N THR A 174 -7.30 9.45 24.08
CA THR A 174 -7.54 10.15 25.34
C THR A 174 -9.05 10.17 25.67
N PRO A 175 -9.71 8.99 25.73
CA PRO A 175 -11.14 8.93 26.01
C PRO A 175 -11.46 9.41 27.41
N GLN A 176 -12.70 9.82 27.64
CA GLN A 176 -13.15 10.37 28.94
C GLN A 176 -13.07 9.35 30.07
N ASP A 177 -13.28 8.06 29.78
CA ASP A 177 -13.16 6.95 30.75
C ASP A 177 -11.70 6.54 31.02
N GLY A 178 -10.75 7.16 30.34
CA GLY A 178 -9.31 6.95 30.52
C GLY A 178 -8.79 5.58 30.06
N LYS A 179 -9.63 4.72 29.48
CA LYS A 179 -9.24 3.38 29.05
C LYS A 179 -8.96 3.35 27.56
N VAL A 180 -7.74 2.99 27.21
CA VAL A 180 -7.32 2.75 25.83
C VAL A 180 -6.83 1.31 25.72
N THR A 181 -7.39 0.56 24.77
CA THR A 181 -6.91 -0.79 24.41
C THR A 181 -6.41 -0.74 22.99
N LEU A 182 -5.20 -1.20 22.76
CA LEU A 182 -4.58 -1.30 21.45
C LEU A 182 -4.28 -2.77 21.13
N VAL A 183 -5.01 -3.32 20.17
CA VAL A 183 -4.82 -4.68 19.68
C VAL A 183 -4.06 -4.62 18.36
N ALA A 184 -2.87 -5.22 18.32
CA ALA A 184 -2.04 -5.28 17.13
C ALA A 184 -1.91 -6.72 16.66
N GLN A 185 -2.24 -6.97 15.40
CA GLN A 185 -2.21 -8.29 14.78
C GLN A 185 -1.29 -8.29 13.57
N SER A 186 -0.57 -9.37 13.35
CA SER A 186 0.25 -9.55 12.15
C SER A 186 0.32 -11.02 11.73
N THR A 187 0.72 -11.26 10.50
CA THR A 187 1.22 -12.58 10.09
C THR A 187 2.53 -12.90 10.79
N THR A 188 2.94 -14.17 10.80
CA THR A 188 4.23 -14.63 11.39
C THR A 188 5.44 -14.30 10.51
N VAL A 189 5.27 -13.56 9.40
CA VAL A 189 6.37 -13.13 8.56
C VAL A 189 7.26 -12.14 9.35
N PRO A 190 8.58 -12.39 9.50
CA PRO A 190 9.44 -11.61 10.40
C PRO A 190 9.37 -10.08 10.17
N ARG A 191 9.37 -9.63 8.92
CA ARG A 191 9.24 -8.21 8.61
C ARG A 191 7.90 -7.61 9.02
N SER A 192 6.82 -8.39 8.99
CA SER A 192 5.48 -7.92 9.41
C SER A 192 5.43 -7.79 10.93
N MET A 193 5.95 -8.79 11.66
CA MET A 193 6.07 -8.75 13.12
C MET A 193 6.95 -7.57 13.58
N ALA A 194 8.10 -7.37 12.93
CA ALA A 194 8.99 -6.25 13.26
C ALA A 194 8.36 -4.88 12.94
N SER A 195 7.56 -4.78 11.87
CA SER A 195 6.81 -3.57 11.56
C SER A 195 5.74 -3.27 12.61
N MET A 196 4.96 -4.28 13.00
CA MET A 196 3.98 -4.18 14.08
C MET A 196 4.65 -3.75 15.39
N ALA A 197 5.75 -4.39 15.76
CA ALA A 197 6.50 -4.06 16.98
C ALA A 197 7.01 -2.61 16.96
N ALA A 198 7.52 -2.12 15.83
CA ALA A 198 7.99 -0.75 15.68
C ALA A 198 6.84 0.28 15.85
N PHE A 199 5.66 -0.01 15.29
CA PHE A 199 4.47 0.80 15.45
C PHE A 199 4.01 0.84 16.91
N VAL A 200 3.85 -0.34 17.53
CA VAL A 200 3.36 -0.46 18.91
C VAL A 200 4.32 0.18 19.92
N ALA A 201 5.63 -0.01 19.73
CA ALA A 201 6.64 0.60 20.61
C ALA A 201 6.57 2.13 20.60
N GLU A 202 6.39 2.74 19.43
CA GLU A 202 6.21 4.20 19.30
C GLU A 202 4.89 4.65 19.93
N MET A 203 3.78 3.96 19.63
CA MET A 203 2.47 4.29 20.19
C MET A 203 2.46 4.22 21.71
N ARG A 204 3.17 3.24 22.29
CA ARG A 204 3.29 3.11 23.75
C ARG A 204 3.96 4.31 24.40
N GLY A 205 4.86 4.98 23.69
CA GLY A 205 5.45 6.23 24.18
C GLY A 205 4.45 7.37 24.36
N TYR A 206 3.41 7.40 23.53
CA TYR A 206 2.33 8.40 23.61
C TYR A 206 1.18 7.99 24.53
N THR A 207 0.97 6.71 24.76
CA THR A 207 -0.15 6.16 25.52
C THR A 207 0.35 5.19 26.59
N PRO A 208 1.13 5.64 27.60
CA PRO A 208 1.81 4.76 28.54
C PRO A 208 0.84 3.96 29.44
N THR A 209 -0.39 4.44 29.60
CA THR A 209 -1.45 3.80 30.42
C THR A 209 -2.34 2.85 29.60
N ALA A 210 -2.15 2.78 28.28
CA ALA A 210 -2.96 1.92 27.43
C ALA A 210 -2.61 0.43 27.66
N GLU A 211 -3.62 -0.42 27.50
CA GLU A 211 -3.44 -1.86 27.41
C GLU A 211 -3.01 -2.25 26.00
N PHE A 212 -1.90 -2.98 25.89
CA PHE A 212 -1.37 -3.43 24.60
C PHE A 212 -1.45 -4.94 24.50
N SER A 213 -2.06 -5.43 23.43
CA SER A 213 -2.02 -6.82 23.01
C SER A 213 -1.34 -6.94 21.65
N MET A 214 -0.37 -7.83 21.52
CA MET A 214 0.33 -8.12 20.27
C MET A 214 0.18 -9.61 19.96
N ASP A 215 -0.44 -9.93 18.84
CA ASP A 215 -0.72 -11.31 18.42
C ASP A 215 -0.25 -11.56 16.98
N PRO A 216 1.01 -12.00 16.78
CA PRO A 216 1.46 -12.51 15.49
C PRO A 216 1.00 -13.97 15.33
N SER A 217 0.15 -14.24 14.31
CA SER A 217 -0.40 -15.58 14.12
C SER A 217 -0.55 -15.95 12.65
N ASN A 218 -0.33 -17.24 12.35
CA ASN A 218 -0.68 -17.85 11.05
C ASN A 218 -2.20 -17.86 10.82
N GLY A 219 -3.01 -17.78 11.88
CA GLY A 219 -4.47 -17.67 11.80
C GLY A 219 -4.93 -16.45 11.02
N TYR A 220 -4.11 -15.41 10.94
CA TYR A 220 -4.41 -14.19 10.18
C TYR A 220 -3.99 -14.25 8.70
N ASP A 221 -3.41 -15.35 8.23
CA ASP A 221 -2.95 -15.45 6.83
C ASP A 221 -4.12 -15.31 5.84
N ASN A 222 -5.32 -15.78 6.17
CA ASN A 222 -6.47 -15.69 5.28
C ASN A 222 -7.07 -14.27 5.16
N THR A 223 -6.88 -13.44 6.19
CA THR A 223 -7.38 -12.05 6.23
C THR A 223 -6.32 -11.06 5.82
N LEU A 224 -5.13 -11.12 6.44
CA LEU A 224 -4.03 -10.19 6.17
C LEU A 224 -3.25 -10.53 4.89
N ARG A 225 -3.36 -11.76 4.39
CA ARG A 225 -2.81 -12.22 3.11
C ARG A 225 -3.93 -12.75 2.22
N PHE A 226 -4.93 -11.90 1.97
CA PHE A 226 -6.16 -12.24 1.24
C PHE A 226 -5.92 -13.03 -0.06
N PHE A 227 -4.79 -12.77 -0.76
CA PHE A 227 -4.40 -13.47 -1.97
C PHE A 227 -4.09 -14.97 -1.77
N LYS A 228 -3.97 -15.45 -0.53
CA LYS A 228 -3.86 -16.87 -0.18
C LYS A 228 -5.22 -17.50 0.16
N GLY A 229 -6.25 -16.69 0.37
CA GLY A 229 -7.60 -17.17 0.69
C GLY A 229 -8.20 -17.98 -0.45
N LYS A 230 -8.92 -19.05 -0.10
CA LYS A 230 -9.59 -19.92 -1.09
C LYS A 230 -10.54 -19.14 -2.00
N GLU A 231 -11.29 -18.19 -1.44
CA GLU A 231 -12.25 -17.36 -2.18
C GLU A 231 -11.53 -16.51 -3.27
N TYR A 232 -10.39 -15.92 -2.94
CA TYR A 232 -9.60 -15.17 -3.91
C TYR A 232 -9.02 -16.07 -5.01
N GLN A 233 -8.53 -17.27 -4.64
CA GLN A 233 -8.01 -18.23 -5.63
C GLN A 233 -9.13 -18.76 -6.56
N GLN A 234 -10.32 -18.96 -6.04
CA GLN A 234 -11.50 -19.33 -6.85
C GLN A 234 -11.93 -18.20 -7.80
N TYR A 235 -11.78 -16.94 -7.40
CA TYR A 235 -12.09 -15.80 -8.25
C TYR A 235 -11.09 -15.66 -9.44
N LEU A 236 -9.84 -16.12 -9.27
CA LEU A 236 -8.81 -16.06 -10.31
C LEU A 236 -8.83 -17.26 -11.28
N SER A 237 -9.50 -18.36 -10.93
CA SER A 237 -9.62 -19.58 -11.76
C SER A 237 -10.76 -19.47 -12.75
#